data_753cdcf6ad0c24227da3f2f9c15b6b72
#
_entry.id   753cdcf6ad0c24227da3f2f9c15b6b72
#
_cell.length_a   1.000
_cell.length_b   1.000
_cell.length_c   1.000
_cell.angle_alpha   90.00
_cell.angle_beta   90.00
_cell.angle_gamma   90.00
#
_symmetry.space_group_name_H-M   'P 1'
#
loop_
_entity.id
_entity.type
_entity.pdbx_description
1 polymer ?
#
loop_
_entity_poly.entity_id
_entity_poly.type
_entity_poly.pdbx_seq_one_letter_code
_entity_poly.pdbx_strand_id
1 'polypeptide(L)'
;MNNYGIEVFVYNEFFKHRMAEKAEWHYIEAGSNDGISDSITIEFERQLGWKGILVEPIASVLEQCKQVRSATHNLFLNCGLGKQYGHLHLEVPKLNTGNSSFAMCDAH
;
A
#
# COMPACT_ATOMS: atom_id res chain seq x y z
N MET A 1 9.21 4.56 -7.66
CA MET A 1 9.99 5.53 -6.92
C MET A 1 9.25 5.92 -5.65
N ASN A 2 9.96 6.02 -4.58
CA ASN A 2 9.32 6.36 -3.32
C ASN A 2 9.07 7.87 -3.23
N ASN A 3 8.55 8.32 -2.12
CA ASN A 3 8.14 9.71 -1.92
C ASN A 3 9.27 10.58 -1.38
N TYR A 4 10.49 10.33 -1.85
CA TYR A 4 11.64 11.19 -1.57
C TYR A 4 11.87 11.43 -0.10
N GLY A 5 11.85 10.36 0.65
CA GLY A 5 12.21 10.47 2.05
C GLY A 5 11.05 10.69 3.01
N ILE A 6 9.81 10.64 2.53
CA ILE A 6 8.69 10.71 3.45
C ILE A 6 8.77 9.57 4.46
N GLU A 7 9.12 8.38 4.01
CA GLU A 7 9.27 7.25 4.92
C GLU A 7 10.37 7.48 5.95
N VAL A 8 11.44 8.13 5.56
CA VAL A 8 12.52 8.49 6.49
C VAL A 8 12.03 9.51 7.50
N PHE A 9 11.30 10.52 7.03
CA PHE A 9 10.74 11.52 7.90
C PHE A 9 9.79 10.91 8.93
N VAL A 10 8.87 10.08 8.46
CA VAL A 10 7.89 9.43 9.35
C VAL A 10 8.60 8.58 10.39
N TYR A 11 9.58 7.81 9.96
CA TYR A 11 10.34 6.99 10.88
C TYR A 11 11.04 7.84 11.94
N ASN A 12 11.77 8.86 11.51
CA ASN A 12 12.56 9.66 12.43
C ASN A 12 11.68 10.44 13.40
N GLU A 13 10.53 10.95 12.94
CA GLU A 13 9.68 11.77 13.78
C GLU A 13 8.83 10.98 14.75
N PHE A 14 8.38 9.80 14.34
CA PHE A 14 7.35 9.11 15.10
C PHE A 14 7.75 7.76 15.65
N PHE A 15 8.73 7.09 15.08
CA PHE A 15 9.00 5.71 15.43
C PHE A 15 10.40 5.44 15.96
N LYS A 16 11.40 6.17 15.50
CA LYS A 16 12.79 5.90 15.84
C LYS A 16 13.01 5.78 17.36
N HIS A 17 12.40 6.67 18.10
CA HIS A 17 12.56 6.71 19.57
C HIS A 17 11.84 5.57 20.26
N ARG A 18 10.98 4.86 19.57
CA ARG A 18 10.14 3.82 20.13
C ARG A 18 10.55 2.41 19.68
N MET A 19 11.59 2.30 18.88
CA MET A 19 11.96 1.00 18.31
C MET A 19 12.48 0.03 19.36
N ALA A 20 12.86 0.50 20.53
CA ALA A 20 13.25 -0.38 21.64
C ALA A 20 12.04 -1.00 22.33
N GLU A 21 10.84 -0.49 22.09
CA GLU A 21 9.63 -1.07 22.66
C GLU A 21 9.36 -2.41 21.98
N LYS A 22 8.88 -3.35 22.75
CA LYS A 22 8.56 -4.67 22.21
C LYS A 22 7.15 -4.68 21.65
N ALA A 23 6.93 -3.85 20.62
CA ALA A 23 5.65 -3.74 19.95
C ALA A 23 5.81 -4.17 18.50
N GLU A 24 4.81 -4.84 17.96
CA GLU A 24 4.76 -5.08 16.54
C GLU A 24 4.17 -3.86 15.87
N TRP A 25 4.87 -3.38 14.86
CA TRP A 25 4.42 -2.25 14.08
C TRP A 25 3.83 -2.74 12.77
N HIS A 26 2.73 -2.12 12.38
CA HIS A 26 2.00 -2.52 11.17
C HIS A 26 1.71 -1.29 10.33
N TYR A 27 1.44 -1.53 9.05
CA TYR A 27 1.01 -0.47 8.14
C TYR A 27 -0.22 -0.89 7.36
N ILE A 28 -0.94 0.10 6.87
CA ILE A 28 -2.00 -0.09 5.88
C ILE A 28 -1.70 0.90 4.77
N GLU A 29 -1.56 0.39 3.56
CA GLU A 29 -1.36 1.25 2.40
C GLU A 29 -2.53 1.09 1.46
N ALA A 30 -3.28 2.18 1.27
CA ALA A 30 -4.39 2.24 0.33
C ALA A 30 -3.84 2.73 -1.01
N GLY A 31 -4.19 2.02 -2.08
CA GLY A 31 -3.62 2.32 -3.38
C GLY A 31 -2.18 1.86 -3.47
N SER A 32 -1.94 0.60 -3.14
CA SER A 32 -0.58 0.07 -3.12
C SER A 32 0.06 0.00 -4.51
N ASN A 33 -0.76 0.08 -5.55
CA ASN A 33 -0.29 0.05 -6.91
C ASN A 33 0.53 -1.22 -7.17
N ASP A 34 1.65 -1.10 -7.88
CA ASP A 34 2.50 -2.26 -8.16
C ASP A 34 3.35 -2.70 -6.96
N GLY A 35 3.21 -2.03 -5.85
CA GLY A 35 3.90 -2.38 -4.61
C GLY A 35 5.24 -1.69 -4.42
N ILE A 36 5.75 -1.03 -5.43
CA ILE A 36 7.06 -0.38 -5.39
C ILE A 36 6.95 1.10 -5.74
N SER A 37 6.30 1.40 -6.87
CA SER A 37 6.21 2.78 -7.36
C SER A 37 5.44 3.63 -6.37
N ASP A 38 6.08 4.68 -5.91
CA ASP A 38 5.50 5.62 -4.95
C ASP A 38 5.05 4.98 -3.63
N SER A 39 5.53 3.77 -3.35
CA SER A 39 5.18 3.13 -2.09
C SER A 39 5.97 3.73 -0.94
N ILE A 40 5.27 4.08 0.12
CA ILE A 40 5.88 4.55 1.35
C ILE A 40 6.23 3.37 2.24
N THR A 41 5.40 2.34 2.25
CA THR A 41 5.54 1.25 3.22
C THR A 41 6.56 0.20 2.82
N ILE A 42 7.02 0.21 1.57
CA ILE A 42 7.96 -0.81 1.12
C ILE A 42 9.26 -0.81 1.94
N GLU A 43 9.73 0.37 2.33
CA GLU A 43 10.94 0.45 3.14
C GLU A 43 10.69 -0.07 4.55
N PHE A 44 9.52 0.19 5.11
CA PHE A 44 9.17 -0.35 6.43
C PHE A 44 9.14 -1.88 6.39
N GLU A 45 8.63 -2.45 5.31
CA GLU A 45 8.67 -3.90 5.16
C GLU A 45 10.10 -4.42 5.03
N ARG A 46 10.88 -3.84 4.12
CA ARG A 46 12.20 -4.37 3.77
C ARG A 46 13.26 -4.08 4.80
N GLN A 47 13.24 -2.89 5.38
CA GLN A 47 14.26 -2.47 6.32
C GLN A 47 13.92 -2.84 7.75
N LEU A 48 12.67 -2.82 8.11
CA LEU A 48 12.24 -3.00 9.49
C LEU A 48 11.45 -4.28 9.73
N GLY A 49 11.08 -4.98 8.66
CA GLY A 49 10.33 -6.22 8.79
C GLY A 49 8.89 -6.03 9.25
N TRP A 50 8.35 -4.83 9.08
CA TRP A 50 6.97 -4.58 9.47
C TRP A 50 6.01 -5.32 8.57
N LYS A 51 4.83 -5.61 9.11
CA LYS A 51 3.76 -6.31 8.40
C LYS A 51 2.64 -5.34 8.10
N GLY A 52 1.85 -5.66 7.08
CA GLY A 52 0.78 -4.75 6.77
C GLY A 52 -0.29 -5.28 5.85
N ILE A 53 -1.14 -4.36 5.45
CA ILE A 53 -2.23 -4.62 4.51
C ILE A 53 -2.01 -3.71 3.31
N LEU A 54 -2.02 -4.31 2.13
CA LEU A 54 -1.89 -3.58 0.88
C LEU A 54 -3.21 -3.67 0.13
N VAL A 55 -3.79 -2.51 -0.15
CA VAL A 55 -5.11 -2.42 -0.75
C VAL A 55 -4.98 -1.81 -2.15
N GLU A 56 -5.45 -2.52 -3.15
CA GLU A 56 -5.42 -2.04 -4.53
C GLU A 56 -6.67 -2.51 -5.26
N PRO A 57 -7.50 -1.59 -5.77
CA PRO A 57 -8.75 -1.98 -6.41
C PRO A 57 -8.59 -2.59 -7.81
N ILE A 58 -7.48 -2.32 -8.49
CA ILE A 58 -7.27 -2.86 -9.84
C ILE A 58 -6.57 -4.21 -9.73
N ALA A 59 -7.30 -5.27 -10.07
CA ALA A 59 -6.82 -6.63 -9.84
C ALA A 59 -5.49 -6.93 -10.51
N SER A 60 -5.31 -6.51 -11.76
CA SER A 60 -4.06 -6.78 -12.48
C SER A 60 -2.87 -6.08 -11.85
N VAL A 61 -3.10 -4.90 -11.28
CA VAL A 61 -2.05 -4.15 -10.60
C VAL A 61 -1.72 -4.79 -9.26
N LEU A 62 -2.74 -5.27 -8.55
CA LEU A 62 -2.50 -6.00 -7.31
C LEU A 62 -1.69 -7.27 -7.56
N GLU A 63 -1.91 -7.95 -8.68
CA GLU A 63 -1.11 -9.13 -9.01
C GLU A 63 0.36 -8.76 -9.21
N GLN A 64 0.64 -7.60 -9.79
CA GLN A 64 2.01 -7.11 -9.87
C GLN A 64 2.59 -6.87 -8.48
N CYS A 65 1.79 -6.29 -7.61
CA CYS A 65 2.18 -6.05 -6.23
C CYS A 65 2.55 -7.36 -5.52
N LYS A 66 1.76 -8.40 -5.73
CA LYS A 66 2.01 -9.70 -5.12
C LYS A 66 3.32 -10.34 -5.58
N GLN A 67 3.83 -9.94 -6.74
CA GLN A 67 5.10 -10.47 -7.24
C GLN A 67 6.32 -9.89 -6.53
N VAL A 68 6.18 -8.70 -5.95
CA VAL A 68 7.33 -7.97 -5.42
C VAL A 68 7.27 -7.73 -3.91
N ARG A 69 6.08 -7.78 -3.33
CA ARG A 69 5.94 -7.56 -1.88
C ARG A 69 5.81 -8.92 -1.19
N SER A 70 6.30 -8.97 0.02
CA SER A 70 6.37 -10.22 0.78
C SER A 70 4.98 -10.75 1.16
N ALA A 71 4.71 -11.99 0.77
CA ALA A 71 3.44 -12.64 1.11
C ALA A 71 3.36 -13.03 2.59
N THR A 72 4.50 -13.15 3.25
CA THR A 72 4.50 -13.47 4.68
C THR A 72 4.31 -12.24 5.55
N HIS A 73 4.54 -11.05 5.00
CA HIS A 73 4.39 -9.81 5.74
C HIS A 73 3.10 -9.07 5.38
N ASN A 74 2.48 -9.38 4.26
CA ASN A 74 1.37 -8.58 3.77
C ASN A 74 0.11 -9.40 3.52
N LEU A 75 -1.01 -8.80 3.87
CA LEU A 75 -2.31 -9.23 3.39
C LEU A 75 -2.66 -8.34 2.20
N PHE A 76 -3.06 -8.95 1.10
CA PHE A 76 -3.40 -8.23 -0.12
C PHE A 76 -4.91 -8.19 -0.30
N LEU A 77 -5.46 -6.99 -0.43
CA LEU A 77 -6.91 -6.82 -0.59
C LEU A 77 -7.21 -6.14 -1.91
N ASN A 78 -7.97 -6.83 -2.74
CA ASN A 78 -8.42 -6.30 -4.03
C ASN A 78 -9.75 -5.59 -3.83
N CYS A 79 -9.69 -4.37 -3.35
CA CYS A 79 -10.89 -3.59 -3.13
C CYS A 79 -10.55 -2.10 -3.11
N GLY A 80 -11.57 -1.27 -3.16
CA GLY A 80 -11.43 0.15 -2.94
C GLY A 80 -11.88 0.50 -1.54
N LEU A 81 -11.52 1.67 -1.09
CA LEU A 81 -11.97 2.19 0.19
C LEU A 81 -13.01 3.27 -0.05
N GLY A 82 -14.09 3.22 0.68
CA GLY A 82 -15.16 4.18 0.52
C GLY A 82 -15.97 4.36 1.78
N LYS A 83 -16.94 5.27 1.69
CA LYS A 83 -17.82 5.57 2.81
C LYS A 83 -18.80 4.46 3.11
N GLN A 84 -19.18 3.74 2.07
CA GLN A 84 -20.23 2.74 2.16
C GLN A 84 -19.76 1.45 1.54
N TYR A 85 -20.30 0.39 2.04
CA TYR A 85 -20.10 -0.91 1.48
C TYR A 85 -20.89 -1.03 0.18
N GLY A 86 -20.29 -1.56 -0.86
CA GLY A 86 -20.97 -1.69 -2.13
C GLY A 86 -20.01 -1.94 -3.28
N HIS A 87 -20.47 -1.64 -4.47
CA HIS A 87 -19.68 -1.85 -5.68
C HIS A 87 -19.65 -0.59 -6.51
N LEU A 88 -18.53 -0.35 -7.15
CA LEU A 88 -18.37 0.77 -8.04
C LEU A 88 -17.57 0.31 -9.26
N HIS A 89 -18.02 0.75 -10.41
CA HIS A 89 -17.33 0.44 -11.65
C HIS A 89 -16.13 1.34 -11.82
N LEU A 90 -14.97 0.73 -12.13
CA LEU A 90 -13.74 1.45 -12.35
C LEU A 90 -13.38 1.43 -13.83
N GLU A 91 -12.95 2.58 -14.33
CA GLU A 91 -12.37 2.65 -15.65
C GLU A 91 -10.88 2.86 -15.53
N VAL A 92 -10.10 2.02 -16.20
CA VAL A 92 -8.66 2.06 -16.14
C VAL A 92 -8.13 2.45 -17.51
N PRO A 93 -7.34 3.53 -17.60
CA PRO A 93 -6.73 3.90 -18.87
C PRO A 93 -5.83 2.80 -19.39
N LYS A 94 -5.94 2.49 -20.68
CA LYS A 94 -5.16 1.41 -21.27
C LYS A 94 -3.67 1.65 -21.22
N LEU A 95 -3.27 2.90 -21.34
CA LEU A 95 -1.86 3.26 -21.45
C LEU A 95 -1.17 3.46 -20.12
N ASN A 96 -1.92 3.43 -19.03
CA ASN A 96 -1.36 3.69 -17.72
C ASN A 96 -2.06 2.83 -16.68
N THR A 97 -1.81 1.55 -16.78
CA THR A 97 -2.49 0.59 -15.92
C THR A 97 -2.03 0.65 -14.47
N GLY A 98 -0.89 1.26 -14.23
CA GLY A 98 -0.40 1.42 -12.86
C GLY A 98 -0.95 2.65 -12.18
N ASN A 99 -1.65 3.50 -12.89
CA ASN A 99 -2.21 4.70 -12.32
C ASN A 99 -3.65 4.44 -11.91
N SER A 100 -3.86 4.29 -10.65
CA SER A 100 -5.18 3.97 -10.11
C SER A 100 -5.89 5.19 -9.57
N SER A 101 -5.56 6.37 -10.06
CA SER A 101 -6.17 7.60 -9.55
C SER A 101 -7.68 7.63 -9.69
N PHE A 102 -8.23 6.83 -10.58
CA PHE A 102 -9.67 6.71 -10.71
C PHE A 102 -10.29 5.68 -9.79
N ALA A 103 -9.48 5.00 -9.07
CA ALA A 103 -9.94 3.93 -8.21
C ALA A 103 -10.51 4.47 -6.92
N MET A 104 -11.12 5.59 -6.98
CA MET A 104 -11.73 6.23 -5.84
C MET A 104 -13.13 5.71 -5.70
N CYS A 105 -13.31 4.82 -4.82
CA CYS A 105 -14.58 4.17 -4.68
C CYS A 105 -15.26 4.63 -3.43
N ASP A 106 -16.47 5.14 -3.59
CA ASP A 106 -17.29 5.41 -2.43
C ASP A 106 -17.87 4.13 -1.87
N ALA A 107 -17.84 3.10 -2.68
CA ALA A 107 -18.40 1.83 -2.28
C ALA A 107 -17.73 0.70 -3.03
N HIS A 108 -17.79 -0.46 -2.45
CA HIS A 108 -17.35 -1.63 -3.15
C HIS A 108 -17.89 -2.90 -2.50
#